data_8d09cea3e139b9633d6fc3faa17024e0
#
_entry.id   8d09cea3e139b9633d6fc3faa17024e0
#
_cell.length_a   1.000
_cell.length_b   1.000
_cell.length_c   1.000
_cell.angle_alpha   90.00
_cell.angle_beta   90.00
_cell.angle_gamma   90.00
#
_symmetry.space_group_name_H-M   'P 1'
#
loop_
_entity.id
_entity.type
_entity.pdbx_description
1 polymer ?
#
loop_
_entity_poly.entity_id
_entity_poly.type
_entity_poly.pdbx_seq_one_letter_code
_entity_poly.pdbx_strand_id
1 'polypeptide(L)'
;MGKALIITEKPSVAQEFAKILKVSGRQNGYLENESYVITWCVGHLVEMVYPEEYDSKYKKWKLEDLPFLPKDYKYGVIKSVSGQYDVVHKMLHREDIDTVYWAGDAGKEGQTIEENIRNFGGVREGMQELRVWIDSQTEEEILRGIKEAKPMREYANLGKSGIMRTIEDYAMGINFSRAMSVKYGNLLNDAAGAKSYTAIAGGRG
;
A
#
# COMPACT_ATOMS: atom_id res chain seq x y z
N MET A 1 11.09 -25.36 -12.91
CA MET A 1 9.90 -24.60 -12.52
C MET A 1 10.32 -23.78 -11.32
N GLY A 2 10.23 -22.47 -11.40
CA GLY A 2 10.60 -21.60 -10.29
C GLY A 2 9.57 -21.63 -9.16
N LYS A 3 9.86 -20.93 -8.07
CA LYS A 3 8.96 -20.83 -6.93
C LYS A 3 7.79 -19.88 -7.23
N ALA A 4 6.70 -20.02 -6.48
CA ALA A 4 5.61 -19.07 -6.45
C ALA A 4 5.72 -18.17 -5.21
N LEU A 5 5.62 -16.86 -5.43
CA LEU A 5 5.54 -15.84 -4.39
C LEU A 5 4.08 -15.56 -4.06
N ILE A 6 3.72 -15.54 -2.79
CA ILE A 6 2.40 -15.11 -2.32
C ILE A 6 2.60 -13.87 -1.46
N ILE A 7 1.90 -12.78 -1.79
CA ILE A 7 1.93 -11.53 -1.03
C ILE A 7 0.54 -11.28 -0.47
N THR A 8 0.41 -11.27 0.86
CA THR A 8 -0.86 -10.99 1.55
C THR A 8 -0.89 -9.58 2.13
N GLU A 9 -2.06 -9.08 2.49
CA GLU A 9 -2.20 -7.75 3.08
C GLU A 9 -1.69 -7.68 4.53
N LYS A 10 -1.76 -8.82 5.25
CA LYS A 10 -1.47 -8.88 6.70
C LYS A 10 -0.68 -10.14 7.07
N PRO A 11 0.17 -10.07 8.11
CA PRO A 11 0.96 -11.23 8.57
C PRO A 11 0.09 -12.43 8.98
N SER A 12 -1.08 -12.20 9.56
CA SER A 12 -2.00 -13.27 9.99
C SER A 12 -2.50 -14.09 8.80
N VAL A 13 -2.84 -13.43 7.69
CA VAL A 13 -3.28 -14.09 6.46
C VAL A 13 -2.13 -14.90 5.85
N ALA A 14 -0.90 -14.35 5.84
CA ALA A 14 0.29 -15.07 5.38
C ALA A 14 0.51 -16.38 6.15
N GLN A 15 0.26 -16.38 7.46
CA GLN A 15 0.37 -17.58 8.30
C GLN A 15 -0.67 -18.64 7.96
N GLU A 16 -1.91 -18.25 7.64
CA GLU A 16 -2.94 -19.21 7.19
C GLU A 16 -2.57 -19.82 5.84
N PHE A 17 -2.11 -19.03 4.87
CA PHE A 17 -1.58 -19.55 3.62
C PHE A 17 -0.40 -20.52 3.86
N ALA A 18 0.53 -20.14 4.73
CA ALA A 18 1.69 -20.97 5.04
C ALA A 18 1.32 -22.32 5.68
N LYS A 19 0.36 -22.31 6.61
CA LYS A 19 -0.16 -23.52 7.25
C LYS A 19 -0.79 -24.46 6.22
N ILE A 20 -1.66 -23.93 5.37
CA ILE A 20 -2.39 -24.71 4.35
C ILE A 20 -1.43 -25.26 3.27
N LEU A 21 -0.47 -24.46 2.82
CA LEU A 21 0.52 -24.85 1.81
C LEU A 21 1.75 -25.55 2.40
N LYS A 22 1.75 -25.80 3.73
CA LYS A 22 2.83 -26.48 4.47
C LYS A 22 4.20 -25.80 4.30
N VAL A 23 4.19 -24.45 4.36
CA VAL A 23 5.41 -23.63 4.28
C VAL A 23 5.86 -23.30 5.70
N SER A 24 6.91 -23.94 6.20
CA SER A 24 7.38 -23.82 7.59
C SER A 24 8.72 -23.10 7.76
N GLY A 25 9.47 -22.89 6.69
CA GLY A 25 10.78 -22.23 6.73
C GLY A 25 10.66 -20.74 7.03
N ARG A 26 10.84 -20.36 8.32
CA ARG A 26 10.69 -18.99 8.77
C ARG A 26 11.94 -18.15 8.54
N GLN A 27 11.76 -17.00 7.90
CA GLN A 27 12.78 -16.00 7.65
C GLN A 27 12.34 -14.63 8.21
N ASN A 28 13.24 -13.66 8.14
CA ASN A 28 12.87 -12.31 8.54
C ASN A 28 11.97 -11.65 7.47
N GLY A 29 10.67 -11.51 7.78
CA GLY A 29 9.67 -10.88 6.92
C GLY A 29 9.03 -11.80 5.87
N TYR A 30 9.35 -13.09 5.83
CA TYR A 30 8.73 -14.07 4.92
C TYR A 30 8.86 -15.51 5.42
N LEU A 31 8.11 -16.43 4.79
CA LEU A 31 8.24 -17.88 4.96
C LEU A 31 8.57 -18.51 3.61
N GLU A 32 9.29 -19.63 3.62
CA GLU A 32 9.76 -20.25 2.39
C GLU A 32 9.87 -21.77 2.52
N ASN A 33 9.56 -22.46 1.42
CA ASN A 33 9.92 -23.85 1.18
C ASN A 33 10.44 -24.03 -0.27
N GLU A 34 10.50 -25.25 -0.77
CA GLU A 34 10.98 -25.51 -2.13
C GLU A 34 10.07 -24.96 -3.23
N SER A 35 8.77 -24.81 -2.98
CA SER A 35 7.76 -24.43 -3.97
C SER A 35 7.24 -23.01 -3.79
N TYR A 36 7.21 -22.50 -2.56
CA TYR A 36 6.55 -21.24 -2.20
C TYR A 36 7.43 -20.32 -1.38
N VAL A 37 7.29 -19.04 -1.66
CA VAL A 37 7.71 -17.93 -0.80
C VAL A 37 6.45 -17.17 -0.40
N ILE A 38 6.21 -16.92 0.89
CA ILE A 38 5.05 -16.22 1.39
C ILE A 38 5.52 -15.01 2.19
N THR A 39 5.15 -13.82 1.76
CA THR A 39 5.41 -12.56 2.48
C THR A 39 4.11 -11.78 2.63
N TRP A 40 4.18 -10.63 3.29
CA TRP A 40 2.99 -9.87 3.63
C TRP A 40 3.26 -8.38 3.61
N CYS A 41 2.20 -7.62 3.47
CA CYS A 41 2.17 -6.21 3.82
C CYS A 41 1.75 -6.04 5.29
N VAL A 42 1.80 -4.81 5.78
CA VAL A 42 1.26 -4.42 7.08
C VAL A 42 0.26 -3.26 6.89
N GLY A 43 -0.65 -3.44 5.93
CA GLY A 43 -1.40 -2.39 5.29
C GLY A 43 -0.58 -1.73 4.17
N HIS A 44 -0.72 -0.43 3.98
CA HIS A 44 0.07 0.30 2.98
C HIS A 44 1.57 0.26 3.30
N LEU A 45 2.40 -0.04 2.31
CA LEU A 45 3.86 0.06 2.37
C LEU A 45 4.37 1.30 1.63
N VAL A 46 3.55 1.81 0.70
CA VAL A 46 3.84 2.96 -0.17
C VAL A 46 2.67 3.93 -0.10
N GLU A 47 2.97 5.21 0.01
CA GLU A 47 1.99 6.30 0.04
C GLU A 47 2.43 7.49 -0.81
N MET A 48 1.51 8.43 -1.09
CA MET A 48 1.87 9.68 -1.72
C MET A 48 2.68 10.54 -0.74
N VAL A 49 3.79 11.10 -1.23
CA VAL A 49 4.67 11.95 -0.41
C VAL A 49 4.02 13.30 -0.14
N TYR A 50 4.38 13.91 0.99
CA TYR A 50 3.89 15.23 1.37
C TYR A 50 4.36 16.33 0.41
N PRO A 51 3.62 17.47 0.31
CA PRO A 51 3.96 18.57 -0.60
C PRO A 51 5.39 19.11 -0.46
N GLU A 52 5.98 19.06 0.72
CA GLU A 52 7.37 19.48 0.96
C GLU A 52 8.43 18.65 0.24
N GLU A 53 8.09 17.44 -0.20
CA GLU A 53 8.94 16.59 -1.04
C GLU A 53 8.91 17.01 -2.52
N TYR A 54 7.95 17.87 -2.90
CA TYR A 54 7.92 18.49 -4.23
C TYR A 54 8.68 19.81 -4.27
N ASP A 55 8.49 20.65 -3.23
CA ASP A 55 9.18 21.93 -3.08
C ASP A 55 9.21 22.31 -1.59
N SER A 56 10.39 22.70 -1.11
CA SER A 56 10.60 23.11 0.28
C SER A 56 9.75 24.28 0.74
N LYS A 57 9.20 25.11 -0.19
CA LYS A 57 8.27 26.20 0.13
C LYS A 57 7.02 25.70 0.87
N TYR A 58 6.57 24.48 0.57
CA TYR A 58 5.40 23.86 1.20
C TYR A 58 5.63 23.39 2.64
N LYS A 59 6.84 23.52 3.21
CA LYS A 59 7.09 23.29 4.64
C LYS A 59 6.35 24.30 5.52
N LYS A 60 6.25 25.55 5.06
CA LYS A 60 5.42 26.58 5.71
C LYS A 60 4.07 26.64 5.00
N TRP A 61 3.02 26.40 5.74
CA TRP A 61 1.67 26.41 5.17
C TRP A 61 1.19 27.84 4.98
N LYS A 62 0.82 28.19 3.76
CA LYS A 62 0.31 29.49 3.38
C LYS A 62 -0.90 29.32 2.47
N LEU A 63 -1.89 30.22 2.59
CA LEU A 63 -3.09 30.20 1.72
C LEU A 63 -2.75 30.45 0.25
N GLU A 64 -1.75 31.27 -0.02
CA GLU A 64 -1.31 31.61 -1.38
C GLU A 64 -0.72 30.41 -2.16
N ASP A 65 -0.26 29.37 -1.45
CA ASP A 65 0.29 28.15 -2.03
C ASP A 65 -0.78 27.07 -2.29
N LEU A 66 -2.05 27.37 -2.02
CA LEU A 66 -3.17 26.44 -2.21
C LEU A 66 -4.04 26.86 -3.41
N PRO A 67 -4.65 25.91 -4.13
CA PRO A 67 -4.59 24.47 -3.87
C PRO A 67 -3.29 23.82 -4.36
N PHE A 68 -2.76 22.87 -3.59
CA PHE A 68 -1.68 21.99 -4.04
C PHE A 68 -2.27 20.85 -4.88
N LEU A 69 -2.08 20.92 -6.19
CA LEU A 69 -2.55 19.93 -7.16
C LEU A 69 -1.41 19.64 -8.15
N PRO A 70 -0.49 18.73 -7.79
CA PRO A 70 0.63 18.41 -8.67
C PRO A 70 0.14 17.70 -9.95
N LYS A 71 0.85 17.91 -11.05
CA LYS A 71 0.55 17.21 -12.32
C LYS A 71 0.80 15.71 -12.18
N ASP A 72 1.89 15.35 -11.52
CA ASP A 72 2.29 13.97 -11.29
C ASP A 72 2.43 13.73 -9.78
N TYR A 73 1.68 12.78 -9.25
CA TYR A 73 1.72 12.41 -7.85
C TYR A 73 2.92 11.51 -7.58
N LYS A 74 3.81 11.96 -6.68
CA LYS A 74 4.99 11.21 -6.24
C LYS A 74 4.61 10.28 -5.10
N TYR A 75 5.18 9.08 -5.15
CA TYR A 75 5.03 8.07 -4.11
C TYR A 75 6.34 7.85 -3.39
N GLY A 76 6.28 7.36 -2.17
CA GLY A 76 7.42 7.00 -1.35
C GLY A 76 7.11 5.87 -0.39
N VAL A 77 8.14 5.20 0.09
CA VAL A 77 8.00 4.15 1.10
C VAL A 77 7.66 4.76 2.45
N ILE A 78 6.67 4.22 3.13
CA ILE A 78 6.30 4.61 4.50
C ILE A 78 7.43 4.23 5.44
N LYS A 79 8.05 5.22 6.09
CA LYS A 79 9.28 5.05 6.89
C LYS A 79 9.17 3.99 7.99
N SER A 80 8.02 3.93 8.67
CA SER A 80 7.79 3.00 9.78
C SER A 80 7.72 1.53 9.36
N VAL A 81 7.50 1.24 8.08
CA VAL A 81 7.36 -0.11 7.51
C VAL A 81 8.36 -0.39 6.40
N SER A 82 9.39 0.44 6.25
CA SER A 82 10.40 0.33 5.19
C SER A 82 11.08 -1.03 5.17
N GLY A 83 11.38 -1.62 6.33
CA GLY A 83 11.99 -2.94 6.39
C GLY A 83 11.13 -4.04 5.76
N GLN A 84 9.80 -3.97 5.91
CA GLN A 84 8.88 -4.92 5.26
C GLN A 84 8.74 -4.64 3.77
N TYR A 85 8.73 -3.36 3.37
CA TYR A 85 8.78 -2.99 1.95
C TYR A 85 10.02 -3.58 1.27
N ASP A 86 11.21 -3.45 1.90
CA ASP A 86 12.46 -3.98 1.34
C ASP A 86 12.39 -5.51 1.14
N VAL A 87 11.76 -6.23 2.07
CA VAL A 87 11.52 -7.67 1.92
C VAL A 87 10.63 -7.96 0.72
N VAL A 88 9.46 -7.31 0.62
CA VAL A 88 8.52 -7.52 -0.48
C VAL A 88 9.17 -7.18 -1.82
N HIS A 89 9.85 -6.03 -1.90
CA HIS A 89 10.55 -5.59 -3.10
C HIS A 89 11.63 -6.61 -3.51
N LYS A 90 12.44 -7.08 -2.57
CA LYS A 90 13.45 -8.12 -2.83
C LYS A 90 12.82 -9.40 -3.38
N MET A 91 11.68 -9.85 -2.82
CA MET A 91 11.00 -11.07 -3.28
C MET A 91 10.46 -10.91 -4.71
N LEU A 92 9.93 -9.73 -5.06
CA LEU A 92 9.43 -9.42 -6.40
C LEU A 92 10.54 -9.39 -7.48
N HIS A 93 11.82 -9.35 -7.07
CA HIS A 93 12.97 -9.30 -7.98
C HIS A 93 13.86 -10.54 -7.92
N ARG A 94 13.46 -11.60 -7.18
CA ARG A 94 14.20 -12.85 -7.10
C ARG A 94 14.13 -13.62 -8.43
N GLU A 95 15.26 -14.15 -8.86
CA GLU A 95 15.37 -14.87 -10.13
C GLU A 95 14.73 -16.27 -10.08
N ASP A 96 14.66 -16.89 -8.90
CA ASP A 96 14.07 -18.21 -8.70
C ASP A 96 12.55 -18.21 -8.50
N ILE A 97 11.87 -17.04 -8.65
CA ILE A 97 10.43 -16.89 -8.55
C ILE A 97 9.86 -16.60 -9.95
N ASP A 98 8.97 -17.48 -10.43
CA ASP A 98 8.36 -17.34 -11.77
C ASP A 98 6.97 -16.70 -11.72
N THR A 99 6.27 -16.81 -10.60
CA THR A 99 4.88 -16.36 -10.45
C THR A 99 4.70 -15.63 -9.14
N VAL A 100 3.98 -14.51 -9.16
CA VAL A 100 3.49 -13.84 -7.97
C VAL A 100 1.96 -13.95 -7.89
N TYR A 101 1.48 -14.39 -6.74
CA TYR A 101 0.08 -14.36 -6.34
C TYR A 101 -0.15 -13.16 -5.41
N TRP A 102 -0.87 -12.18 -5.92
CA TRP A 102 -1.33 -11.04 -5.16
C TRP A 102 -2.57 -11.44 -4.37
N ALA A 103 -2.43 -11.59 -3.07
CA ALA A 103 -3.44 -12.15 -2.16
C ALA A 103 -3.84 -11.16 -1.05
N GLY A 104 -3.99 -9.88 -1.40
CA GLY A 104 -4.62 -8.86 -0.55
C GLY A 104 -6.10 -9.11 -0.37
N ASP A 105 -6.72 -8.43 0.58
CA ASP A 105 -8.15 -8.54 0.87
C ASP A 105 -8.97 -8.30 -0.41
N ALA A 106 -10.07 -9.05 -0.56
CA ALA A 106 -10.98 -8.95 -1.70
C ALA A 106 -11.74 -7.62 -1.65
N GLY A 107 -11.23 -6.61 -2.36
CA GLY A 107 -11.81 -5.28 -2.36
C GLY A 107 -10.92 -4.23 -3.01
N LYS A 108 -11.44 -3.01 -3.07
CA LYS A 108 -10.73 -1.87 -3.66
C LYS A 108 -9.48 -1.52 -2.88
N GLU A 109 -9.51 -1.60 -1.55
CA GLU A 109 -8.38 -1.25 -0.69
C GLU A 109 -7.22 -2.22 -0.87
N GLY A 110 -7.45 -3.54 -0.76
CA GLY A 110 -6.43 -4.55 -1.01
C GLY A 110 -5.82 -4.43 -2.41
N GLN A 111 -6.67 -4.19 -3.43
CA GLN A 111 -6.18 -3.94 -4.79
C GLN A 111 -5.30 -2.68 -4.87
N THR A 112 -5.65 -1.61 -4.14
CA THR A 112 -4.87 -0.36 -4.14
C THR A 112 -3.49 -0.55 -3.49
N ILE A 113 -3.42 -1.30 -2.40
CA ILE A 113 -2.15 -1.63 -1.74
C ILE A 113 -1.22 -2.36 -2.71
N GLU A 114 -1.74 -3.37 -3.41
CA GLU A 114 -0.99 -4.14 -4.39
C GLU A 114 -0.54 -3.29 -5.58
N GLU A 115 -1.43 -2.48 -6.15
CA GLU A 115 -1.09 -1.58 -7.26
C GLU A 115 -0.03 -0.54 -6.88
N ASN A 116 -0.08 0.01 -5.67
CA ASN A 116 0.94 0.94 -5.20
C ASN A 116 2.32 0.28 -5.13
N ILE A 117 2.42 -0.95 -4.66
CA ILE A 117 3.68 -1.70 -4.61
C ILE A 117 4.18 -2.00 -6.03
N ARG A 118 3.29 -2.50 -6.91
CA ARG A 118 3.62 -2.81 -8.30
C ARG A 118 4.12 -1.59 -9.07
N ASN A 119 3.41 -0.47 -8.95
CA ASN A 119 3.72 0.75 -9.69
C ASN A 119 4.97 1.46 -9.16
N PHE A 120 5.24 1.38 -7.85
CA PHE A 120 6.37 2.04 -7.23
C PHE A 120 7.66 1.21 -7.29
N GLY A 121 7.59 -0.06 -6.92
CA GLY A 121 8.75 -0.94 -6.82
C GLY A 121 9.03 -1.77 -8.06
N GLY A 122 8.03 -1.91 -8.93
CA GLY A 122 8.09 -2.81 -10.08
C GLY A 122 8.02 -4.28 -9.72
N VAL A 123 7.89 -5.09 -10.75
CA VAL A 123 7.93 -6.55 -10.70
C VAL A 123 8.95 -6.99 -11.75
N ARG A 124 9.76 -8.01 -11.44
CA ARG A 124 10.75 -8.53 -12.37
C ARG A 124 10.11 -8.90 -13.70
N GLU A 125 10.76 -8.50 -14.80
CA GLU A 125 10.31 -8.83 -16.15
C GLU A 125 10.19 -10.35 -16.34
N GLY A 126 9.10 -10.77 -16.98
CA GLY A 126 8.80 -12.19 -17.21
C GLY A 126 8.14 -12.93 -16.05
N MET A 127 7.99 -12.30 -14.87
CA MET A 127 7.22 -12.88 -13.76
C MET A 127 5.72 -12.86 -14.08
N GLN A 128 5.05 -14.01 -13.94
CA GLN A 128 3.60 -14.08 -14.08
C GLN A 128 2.91 -13.45 -12.87
N GLU A 129 1.99 -12.51 -13.10
CA GLU A 129 1.23 -11.85 -12.05
C GLU A 129 -0.23 -12.32 -12.03
N LEU A 130 -0.63 -12.94 -10.92
CA LEU A 130 -1.97 -13.46 -10.70
C LEU A 130 -2.60 -12.86 -9.45
N ARG A 131 -3.90 -12.58 -9.50
CA ARG A 131 -4.70 -12.08 -8.38
C ARG A 131 -5.49 -13.21 -7.76
N VAL A 132 -5.28 -13.48 -6.48
CA VAL A 132 -6.08 -14.38 -5.66
C VAL A 132 -7.25 -13.59 -5.07
N TRP A 133 -8.47 -14.01 -5.35
CA TRP A 133 -9.68 -13.35 -4.86
C TRP A 133 -10.47 -14.30 -3.97
N ILE A 134 -10.41 -14.06 -2.67
CA ILE A 134 -11.04 -14.92 -1.66
C ILE A 134 -11.81 -14.06 -0.64
N ASP A 135 -12.94 -14.57 -0.19
CA ASP A 135 -13.81 -13.89 0.78
C ASP A 135 -13.65 -14.43 2.20
N SER A 136 -12.92 -15.55 2.35
CA SER A 136 -12.60 -16.12 3.66
C SER A 136 -11.23 -16.80 3.65
N GLN A 137 -10.71 -17.12 4.85
CA GLN A 137 -9.38 -17.75 5.03
C GLN A 137 -9.49 -19.25 5.37
N THR A 138 -10.58 -19.91 4.95
CA THR A 138 -10.69 -21.37 5.08
C THR A 138 -9.76 -22.08 4.11
N GLU A 139 -9.37 -23.31 4.45
CA GLU A 139 -8.48 -24.11 3.59
C GLU A 139 -9.05 -24.29 2.19
N GLU A 140 -10.34 -24.63 2.09
CA GLU A 140 -11.04 -24.79 0.81
C GLU A 140 -10.97 -23.51 -0.04
N GLU A 141 -11.25 -22.36 0.58
CA GLU A 141 -11.29 -21.07 -0.11
C GLU A 141 -9.91 -20.60 -0.56
N ILE A 142 -8.88 -20.79 0.25
CA ILE A 142 -7.49 -20.45 -0.10
C ILE A 142 -7.01 -21.32 -1.28
N LEU A 143 -7.23 -22.64 -1.22
CA LEU A 143 -6.85 -23.55 -2.30
C LEU A 143 -7.63 -23.24 -3.59
N ARG A 144 -8.92 -22.95 -3.49
CA ARG A 144 -9.75 -22.51 -4.62
C ARG A 144 -9.20 -21.21 -5.21
N GLY A 145 -8.94 -20.21 -4.37
CA GLY A 145 -8.45 -18.90 -4.80
C GLY A 145 -7.12 -18.96 -5.54
N ILE A 146 -6.19 -19.80 -5.10
CA ILE A 146 -4.91 -20.03 -5.80
C ILE A 146 -5.17 -20.70 -7.15
N LYS A 147 -6.01 -21.74 -7.18
CA LYS A 147 -6.33 -22.50 -8.41
C LYS A 147 -7.04 -21.63 -9.45
N GLU A 148 -7.93 -20.74 -9.02
CA GLU A 148 -8.77 -19.89 -9.88
C GLU A 148 -8.18 -18.47 -10.03
N ALA A 149 -6.95 -18.24 -9.56
CA ALA A 149 -6.32 -16.93 -9.65
C ALA A 149 -6.27 -16.44 -11.10
N LYS A 150 -6.65 -15.17 -11.28
CA LYS A 150 -6.76 -14.56 -12.60
C LYS A 150 -5.58 -13.61 -12.85
N PRO A 151 -5.22 -13.38 -14.13
CA PRO A 151 -4.21 -12.39 -14.46
C PRO A 151 -4.52 -11.02 -13.83
N MET A 152 -3.51 -10.41 -13.22
CA MET A 152 -3.65 -9.11 -12.52
C MET A 152 -4.27 -8.02 -13.41
N ARG A 153 -4.03 -8.08 -14.72
CA ARG A 153 -4.63 -7.15 -15.71
C ARG A 153 -6.16 -7.14 -15.73
N GLU A 154 -6.82 -8.21 -15.31
CA GLU A 154 -8.30 -8.26 -15.22
C GLU A 154 -8.84 -7.33 -14.14
N TYR A 155 -8.02 -6.99 -13.15
CA TYR A 155 -8.34 -6.08 -12.06
C TYR A 155 -7.89 -4.64 -12.29
N ALA A 156 -7.34 -4.33 -13.47
CA ALA A 156 -6.77 -3.02 -13.78
C ALA A 156 -7.76 -1.84 -13.56
N ASN A 157 -9.04 -2.02 -13.88
CA ASN A 157 -10.05 -0.97 -13.66
C ASN A 157 -10.36 -0.78 -12.17
N LEU A 158 -10.37 -1.86 -11.38
CA LEU A 158 -10.51 -1.79 -9.93
C LEU A 158 -9.31 -1.07 -9.32
N GLY A 159 -8.09 -1.42 -9.74
CA GLY A 159 -6.85 -0.76 -9.32
C GLY A 159 -6.86 0.74 -9.65
N LYS A 160 -7.20 1.13 -10.89
CA LYS A 160 -7.34 2.53 -11.27
C LYS A 160 -8.35 3.28 -10.41
N SER A 161 -9.51 2.66 -10.14
CA SER A 161 -10.54 3.24 -9.26
C SER A 161 -10.03 3.46 -7.83
N GLY A 162 -9.20 2.53 -7.31
CA GLY A 162 -8.55 2.68 -6.00
C GLY A 162 -7.54 3.82 -5.98
N ILE A 163 -6.63 3.85 -6.95
CA ILE A 163 -5.64 4.92 -7.09
C ILE A 163 -6.30 6.30 -7.22
N MET A 164 -7.34 6.43 -8.07
CA MET A 164 -8.07 7.70 -8.22
C MET A 164 -8.72 8.14 -6.91
N ARG A 165 -9.28 7.21 -6.15
CA ARG A 165 -9.84 7.50 -4.82
C ARG A 165 -8.76 8.01 -3.86
N THR A 166 -7.59 7.39 -3.85
CA THR A 166 -6.47 7.82 -3.01
C THR A 166 -5.99 9.22 -3.39
N ILE A 167 -5.93 9.54 -4.69
CA ILE A 167 -5.59 10.88 -5.20
C ILE A 167 -6.63 11.91 -4.74
N GLU A 168 -7.92 11.60 -4.84
CA GLU A 168 -9.00 12.47 -4.37
C GLU A 168 -8.87 12.74 -2.87
N ASP A 169 -8.76 11.69 -2.06
CA ASP A 169 -8.65 11.82 -0.60
C ASP A 169 -7.38 12.59 -0.20
N TYR A 170 -6.24 12.37 -0.88
CA TYR A 170 -5.00 13.12 -0.68
C TYR A 170 -5.19 14.61 -1.03
N ALA A 171 -5.72 14.92 -2.22
CA ALA A 171 -5.89 16.29 -2.67
C ALA A 171 -6.84 17.07 -1.75
N MET A 172 -7.95 16.46 -1.36
CA MET A 172 -8.89 17.05 -0.40
C MET A 172 -8.25 17.20 0.98
N GLY A 173 -7.67 16.14 1.52
CA GLY A 173 -7.06 16.12 2.85
C GLY A 173 -5.97 17.19 3.02
N ILE A 174 -5.00 17.22 2.11
CA ILE A 174 -3.88 18.18 2.17
C ILE A 174 -4.39 19.63 2.07
N ASN A 175 -5.22 19.92 1.09
CA ASN A 175 -5.64 21.31 0.84
C ASN A 175 -6.56 21.84 1.93
N PHE A 176 -7.58 21.08 2.35
CA PHE A 176 -8.48 21.50 3.40
C PHE A 176 -7.80 21.56 4.77
N SER A 177 -6.98 20.58 5.14
CA SER A 177 -6.24 20.63 6.40
C SER A 177 -5.35 21.87 6.48
N ARG A 178 -4.61 22.18 5.43
CA ARG A 178 -3.72 23.34 5.39
C ARG A 178 -4.52 24.65 5.40
N ALA A 179 -5.56 24.77 4.58
CA ALA A 179 -6.40 25.97 4.53
C ALA A 179 -7.05 26.27 5.89
N MET A 180 -7.66 25.27 6.51
CA MET A 180 -8.30 25.42 7.82
C MET A 180 -7.29 25.73 8.92
N SER A 181 -6.15 25.06 8.95
CA SER A 181 -5.11 25.30 9.95
C SER A 181 -4.53 26.71 9.85
N VAL A 182 -4.24 27.20 8.64
CA VAL A 182 -3.72 28.55 8.43
C VAL A 182 -4.76 29.61 8.78
N LYS A 183 -6.03 29.39 8.42
CA LYS A 183 -7.11 30.36 8.62
C LYS A 183 -7.61 30.42 10.06
N TYR A 184 -7.72 29.29 10.72
CA TYR A 184 -8.39 29.16 12.02
C TYR A 184 -7.51 28.64 13.15
N GLY A 185 -6.28 28.14 12.86
CA GLY A 185 -5.40 27.54 13.86
C GLY A 185 -5.06 28.49 15.03
N ASN A 186 -4.74 29.74 14.74
CA ASN A 186 -4.46 30.73 15.79
C ASN A 186 -5.70 31.04 16.64
N LEU A 187 -6.85 31.22 16.00
CA LEU A 187 -8.09 31.46 16.71
C LEU A 187 -8.47 30.34 17.69
N LEU A 188 -8.27 29.09 17.27
CA LEU A 188 -8.52 27.92 18.12
C LEU A 188 -7.48 27.78 19.24
N ASN A 189 -6.23 28.11 18.98
CA ASN A 189 -5.18 28.12 20.01
C ASN A 189 -5.49 29.17 21.09
N ASP A 190 -5.89 30.37 20.71
CA ASP A 190 -6.26 31.44 21.63
C ASP A 190 -7.48 31.04 22.49
N ALA A 191 -8.50 30.46 21.86
CA ALA A 191 -9.69 29.99 22.55
C ALA A 191 -9.44 28.82 23.51
N ALA A 192 -8.49 27.94 23.16
CA ALA A 192 -8.11 26.78 23.97
C ALA A 192 -7.02 27.07 25.01
N GLY A 193 -6.43 28.27 25.01
CA GLY A 193 -5.27 28.60 25.84
C GLY A 193 -4.00 27.78 25.51
N ALA A 194 -3.94 27.24 24.29
CA ALA A 194 -2.86 26.38 23.84
C ALA A 194 -1.59 27.19 23.54
N LYS A 195 -0.42 26.66 23.98
CA LYS A 195 0.88 27.30 23.75
C LYS A 195 1.56 26.89 22.43
N SER A 196 0.93 26.01 21.66
CA SER A 196 1.48 25.46 20.41
C SER A 196 0.46 25.54 19.27
N TYR A 197 0.95 25.67 18.04
CA TYR A 197 0.13 25.67 16.84
C TYR A 197 -0.65 24.34 16.72
N THR A 198 -1.97 24.46 16.55
CA THR A 198 -2.85 23.31 16.35
C THR A 198 -3.15 23.13 14.86
N ALA A 199 -2.71 22.04 14.28
CA ALA A 199 -3.12 21.64 12.93
C ALA A 199 -4.54 21.06 12.98
N ILE A 200 -5.40 21.52 12.06
CA ILE A 200 -6.78 21.05 11.93
C ILE A 200 -6.81 19.99 10.84
N ALA A 201 -7.29 18.80 11.16
CA ALA A 201 -7.51 17.77 10.16
C ALA A 201 -8.73 18.12 9.30
N GLY A 202 -8.52 18.29 8.01
CA GLY A 202 -9.57 18.60 7.03
C GLY A 202 -9.99 17.43 6.15
N GLY A 203 -9.56 16.22 6.50
CA GLY A 203 -9.88 14.99 5.78
C GLY A 203 -10.63 13.99 6.64
N ARG A 204 -11.11 12.90 6.04
CA ARG A 204 -11.63 11.78 6.79
C ARG A 204 -10.49 11.16 7.59
N GLY A 205 -10.67 11.15 8.91
CA GLY A 205 -9.79 10.40 9.81
C GLY A 205 -9.98 8.91 9.65
#